data_a3a1301d9a1decf3daa83f400c2b6ce7
#
_entry.id   a3a1301d9a1decf3daa83f400c2b6ce7
#
_cell.length_a   1.000
_cell.length_b   1.000
_cell.length_c   1.000
_cell.angle_alpha   90.00
_cell.angle_beta   90.00
_cell.angle_gamma   90.00
#
_symmetry.space_group_name_H-M   'P 1'
#
loop_
_entity.id
_entity.type
_entity.pdbx_description
1 polymer ?
#
loop_
_entity_poly.entity_id
_entity_poly.type
_entity_poly.pdbx_seq_one_letter_code
_entity_poly.pdbx_strand_id
1 'polypeptide(L)'
;QDDYSKRLLADAPSLATAQIHRQAAPALSTLTEEAAGAGSQPLVKVEGLSKKYGDFTAVQDISFEVRPGSTHALVGESGSGKTTTGRMISLFETPTAGSITVDGVDILAANAAERKELRSNIQLVYQNPYSSLDPRMRIGDIIAEPFRNFTRASKSKAQARAKEYLELVSLDADMYARRPRELSGGQRQRVAIARALIVEPELVILDEAVSALDVTVQAQIIRLLDKLQKDLSLTYIFISHDLAVVRQISDTVSVLRRGEQVE
;
A
#
# COMPACT_ATOMS: atom_id res chain seq x y z
N GLN A 1 -25.00 9.20 26.47
CA GLN A 1 -24.22 8.41 25.48
C GLN A 1 -22.74 8.71 25.69
N ASP A 2 -21.96 7.67 25.92
CA ASP A 2 -20.55 7.73 26.24
C ASP A 2 -19.75 8.32 25.06
N ASP A 3 -18.75 9.12 25.36
CA ASP A 3 -17.86 9.76 24.37
C ASP A 3 -17.14 8.72 23.47
N TYR A 4 -16.91 7.54 23.99
CA TYR A 4 -16.40 6.37 23.26
C TYR A 4 -17.37 5.88 22.16
N SER A 5 -18.67 5.79 22.47
CA SER A 5 -19.69 5.40 21.50
C SER A 5 -19.85 6.40 20.35
N LYS A 6 -19.66 7.71 20.63
CA LYS A 6 -19.67 8.75 19.59
C LYS A 6 -18.45 8.65 18.66
N ARG A 7 -17.28 8.35 19.20
CA ARG A 7 -16.06 8.10 18.39
C ARG A 7 -16.20 6.85 17.53
N LEU A 8 -16.76 5.78 18.06
CA LEU A 8 -17.02 4.54 17.32
C LEU A 8 -17.98 4.78 16.14
N LEU A 9 -19.03 5.58 16.33
CA LEU A 9 -19.99 5.93 15.27
C LEU A 9 -19.37 6.88 14.23
N ALA A 10 -18.49 7.79 14.64
CA ALA A 10 -17.79 8.70 13.74
C ALA A 10 -16.72 7.98 12.90
N ASP A 11 -16.08 6.94 13.45
CA ASP A 11 -15.03 6.15 12.80
C ASP A 11 -15.58 4.93 12.03
N ALA A 12 -16.86 4.57 12.23
CA ALA A 12 -17.48 3.48 11.47
C ALA A 12 -17.56 3.84 9.98
N PRO A 13 -16.98 3.04 9.07
CA PRO A 13 -17.05 3.28 7.63
C PRO A 13 -18.48 3.03 7.15
N SER A 14 -19.36 4.01 7.31
CA SER A 14 -20.72 3.97 6.79
C SER A 14 -20.80 4.66 5.43
N LEU A 15 -21.75 4.25 4.59
CA LEU A 15 -22.03 4.88 3.30
C LEU A 15 -22.29 6.39 3.41
N ALA A 16 -22.77 6.85 4.58
CA ALA A 16 -23.00 8.27 4.87
C ALA A 16 -21.73 9.05 5.24
N THR A 17 -20.73 8.39 5.87
CA THR A 17 -19.50 9.06 6.33
C THR A 17 -18.49 9.22 5.17
N ALA A 18 -18.56 8.39 4.14
CA ALA A 18 -17.72 8.49 2.94
C ALA A 18 -17.93 9.81 2.15
N GLN A 19 -19.03 10.54 2.39
CA GLN A 19 -19.34 11.80 1.71
C GLN A 19 -18.78 13.05 2.42
N ILE A 20 -18.26 12.96 3.64
CA ILE A 20 -17.96 14.13 4.47
C ILE A 20 -16.55 14.71 4.25
N HIS A 21 -15.62 14.00 3.64
CA HIS A 21 -14.22 14.45 3.51
C HIS A 21 -13.72 14.75 2.10
N ARG A 22 -14.54 14.59 1.07
CA ARG A 22 -14.27 15.23 -0.22
C ARG A 22 -15.13 16.49 -0.31
N GLN A 23 -14.54 17.67 -0.09
CA GLN A 23 -15.13 18.92 -0.54
C GLN A 23 -15.44 18.78 -2.04
N ALA A 24 -16.75 18.75 -2.33
CA ALA A 24 -17.37 18.91 -3.63
C ALA A 24 -16.47 18.69 -4.85
N ALA A 25 -16.28 17.43 -5.24
CA ALA A 25 -16.11 17.15 -6.65
C ALA A 25 -17.47 17.38 -7.34
N PRO A 26 -17.54 18.13 -8.44
CA PRO A 26 -18.79 18.32 -9.16
C PRO A 26 -19.33 16.96 -9.62
N ALA A 27 -20.67 16.91 -9.74
CA ALA A 27 -21.40 15.71 -10.14
C ALA A 27 -20.77 15.02 -11.35
N LEU A 28 -20.74 13.69 -11.32
CA LEU A 28 -20.06 12.78 -12.26
C LEU A 28 -20.50 12.90 -13.74
N SER A 29 -21.35 13.84 -14.09
CA SER A 29 -21.91 14.00 -15.45
C SER A 29 -21.29 15.12 -16.28
N THR A 30 -20.28 15.87 -15.78
CA THR A 30 -19.66 17.00 -16.52
C THR A 30 -18.14 17.13 -16.28
N LEU A 31 -17.43 16.07 -15.92
CA LEU A 31 -15.98 16.05 -16.05
C LEU A 31 -15.64 15.65 -17.50
N THR A 32 -15.91 16.57 -18.41
CA THR A 32 -15.20 16.65 -19.68
C THR A 32 -13.71 16.75 -19.41
N GLU A 33 -12.95 16.10 -20.24
CA GLU A 33 -11.52 15.84 -20.35
C GLU A 33 -10.53 17.01 -20.06
N GLU A 34 -10.94 18.11 -19.45
CA GLU A 34 -10.11 19.31 -19.29
C GLU A 34 -9.41 19.51 -17.93
N ALA A 35 -9.69 18.65 -16.92
CA ALA A 35 -8.98 18.71 -15.63
C ALA A 35 -8.01 17.53 -15.38
N ALA A 36 -7.91 16.60 -16.31
CA ALA A 36 -6.82 15.64 -16.34
C ALA A 36 -5.68 16.29 -17.12
N GLY A 37 -4.65 16.76 -16.42
CA GLY A 37 -3.42 17.26 -17.04
C GLY A 37 -2.96 16.27 -18.11
N ALA A 38 -3.21 16.63 -19.37
CA ALA A 38 -2.76 15.87 -20.53
C ALA A 38 -1.24 15.75 -20.44
N GLY A 39 -0.70 14.54 -20.20
CA GLY A 39 0.71 14.26 -20.44
C GLY A 39 1.54 13.55 -19.39
N SER A 40 1.07 13.25 -18.17
CA SER A 40 1.90 12.41 -17.28
C SER A 40 1.70 10.94 -17.60
N GLN A 41 2.77 10.24 -17.94
CA GLN A 41 2.75 8.78 -18.10
C GLN A 41 2.30 8.13 -16.78
N PRO A 42 1.57 6.99 -16.82
CA PRO A 42 1.23 6.26 -15.61
C PRO A 42 2.50 5.77 -14.90
N LEU A 43 2.54 5.86 -13.57
CA LEU A 43 3.64 5.29 -12.79
C LEU A 43 3.65 3.77 -12.90
N VAL A 44 2.48 3.15 -12.86
CA VAL A 44 2.33 1.70 -13.04
C VAL A 44 1.39 1.43 -14.21
N LYS A 45 1.84 0.58 -15.12
CA LYS A 45 1.02 0.06 -16.22
C LYS A 45 1.07 -1.46 -16.20
N VAL A 46 -0.08 -2.10 -16.13
CA VAL A 46 -0.27 -3.55 -16.14
C VAL A 46 -1.09 -3.90 -17.38
N GLU A 47 -0.59 -4.82 -18.22
CA GLU A 47 -1.25 -5.20 -19.47
C GLU A 47 -1.29 -6.73 -19.62
N GLY A 48 -2.49 -7.29 -19.73
CA GLY A 48 -2.74 -8.70 -19.98
C GLY A 48 -2.16 -9.64 -18.92
N LEU A 49 -2.01 -9.17 -17.68
CA LEU A 49 -1.28 -9.86 -16.63
C LEU A 49 -1.96 -11.17 -16.25
N SER A 50 -1.20 -12.25 -16.33
CA SER A 50 -1.70 -13.59 -16.02
C SER A 50 -0.71 -14.39 -15.19
N LYS A 51 -1.23 -15.24 -14.27
CA LYS A 51 -0.44 -16.15 -13.44
C LYS A 51 -1.10 -17.52 -13.33
N LYS A 52 -0.33 -18.55 -13.67
CA LYS A 52 -0.70 -19.96 -13.52
C LYS A 52 0.24 -20.67 -12.56
N TYR A 53 -0.29 -21.55 -11.73
CA TYR A 53 0.42 -22.49 -10.87
C TYR A 53 0.01 -23.91 -11.29
N GLY A 54 0.80 -24.55 -12.15
CA GLY A 54 0.38 -25.78 -12.81
C GLY A 54 -0.89 -25.57 -13.62
N ASP A 55 -1.95 -26.34 -13.32
CA ASP A 55 -3.25 -26.23 -13.97
C ASP A 55 -4.16 -25.14 -13.38
N PHE A 56 -3.78 -24.57 -12.23
CA PHE A 56 -4.56 -23.54 -11.57
C PHE A 56 -4.22 -22.14 -12.09
N THR A 57 -5.21 -21.42 -12.64
CA THR A 57 -5.08 -20.01 -13.03
C THR A 57 -5.48 -19.12 -11.87
N ALA A 58 -4.50 -18.44 -11.29
CA ALA A 58 -4.70 -17.53 -10.15
C ALA A 58 -5.05 -16.10 -10.60
N VAL A 59 -4.53 -15.67 -11.76
CA VAL A 59 -4.77 -14.36 -12.37
C VAL A 59 -4.86 -14.57 -13.88
N GLN A 60 -5.85 -13.94 -14.52
CA GLN A 60 -6.12 -14.07 -15.94
C GLN A 60 -6.46 -12.72 -16.55
N ASP A 61 -5.60 -12.24 -17.45
CA ASP A 61 -5.81 -11.08 -18.34
C ASP A 61 -6.21 -9.79 -17.59
N ILE A 62 -5.47 -9.42 -16.52
CA ILE A 62 -5.73 -8.20 -15.77
C ILE A 62 -4.95 -7.04 -16.38
N SER A 63 -5.64 -5.90 -16.57
CA SER A 63 -5.06 -4.68 -17.13
C SER A 63 -5.55 -3.44 -16.39
N PHE A 64 -4.63 -2.59 -15.95
CA PHE A 64 -4.95 -1.30 -15.30
C PHE A 64 -3.74 -0.37 -15.32
N GLU A 65 -3.99 0.92 -15.08
CA GLU A 65 -2.97 1.94 -14.95
C GLU A 65 -3.13 2.70 -13.62
N VAL A 66 -1.99 3.11 -13.03
CA VAL A 66 -1.97 3.90 -11.80
C VAL A 66 -1.17 5.18 -12.05
N ARG A 67 -1.79 6.32 -11.82
CA ARG A 67 -1.15 7.63 -11.98
C ARG A 67 -0.26 7.95 -10.78
N PRO A 68 0.84 8.70 -10.96
CA PRO A 68 1.65 9.19 -9.84
C PRO A 68 0.79 9.92 -8.80
N GLY A 69 1.03 9.68 -7.51
CA GLY A 69 0.33 10.35 -6.41
C GLY A 69 -1.12 9.90 -6.20
N SER A 70 -1.62 8.91 -6.95
CA SER A 70 -2.98 8.38 -6.80
C SER A 70 -3.03 7.03 -6.08
N THR A 71 -4.22 6.62 -5.67
CA THR A 71 -4.50 5.30 -5.09
C THR A 71 -5.38 4.49 -6.04
N HIS A 72 -4.86 3.34 -6.50
CA HIS A 72 -5.64 2.34 -7.23
C HIS A 72 -6.00 1.18 -6.33
N ALA A 73 -7.28 0.84 -6.19
CA ALA A 73 -7.70 -0.29 -5.38
C ALA A 73 -7.93 -1.55 -6.21
N LEU A 74 -7.43 -2.68 -5.69
CA LEU A 74 -7.79 -4.02 -6.15
C LEU A 74 -8.77 -4.64 -5.16
N VAL A 75 -10.01 -4.86 -5.57
CA VAL A 75 -11.08 -5.39 -4.71
C VAL A 75 -11.58 -6.73 -5.21
N GLY A 76 -12.14 -7.53 -4.30
CA GLY A 76 -12.73 -8.82 -4.63
C GLY A 76 -12.69 -9.80 -3.45
N GLU A 77 -13.32 -10.95 -3.59
CA GLU A 77 -13.37 -12.00 -2.57
C GLU A 77 -11.97 -12.58 -2.27
N SER A 78 -11.83 -13.30 -1.17
CA SER A 78 -10.61 -14.05 -0.87
C SER A 78 -10.33 -15.06 -1.99
N GLY A 79 -9.08 -15.15 -2.43
CA GLY A 79 -8.69 -16.02 -3.54
C GLY A 79 -8.98 -15.48 -4.94
N SER A 80 -9.44 -14.23 -5.10
CA SER A 80 -9.69 -13.64 -6.42
C SER A 80 -8.46 -13.18 -7.20
N GLY A 81 -7.23 -13.37 -6.67
CA GLY A 81 -5.99 -13.02 -7.36
C GLY A 81 -5.33 -11.70 -6.91
N LYS A 82 -5.93 -10.90 -6.04
CA LYS A 82 -5.43 -9.58 -5.59
C LYS A 82 -4.00 -9.61 -5.05
N THR A 83 -3.76 -10.43 -4.04
CA THR A 83 -2.43 -10.60 -3.42
C THR A 83 -1.40 -11.11 -4.43
N THR A 84 -1.80 -12.03 -5.32
CA THR A 84 -0.93 -12.53 -6.40
C THR A 84 -0.55 -11.41 -7.35
N THR A 85 -1.51 -10.56 -7.74
CA THR A 85 -1.26 -9.37 -8.57
C THR A 85 -0.28 -8.41 -7.87
N GLY A 86 -0.52 -8.09 -6.59
CA GLY A 86 0.39 -7.25 -5.81
C GLY A 86 1.81 -7.82 -5.70
N ARG A 87 1.95 -9.14 -5.53
CA ARG A 87 3.25 -9.83 -5.49
C ARG A 87 3.97 -9.80 -6.82
N MET A 88 3.27 -9.87 -7.94
CA MET A 88 3.87 -9.73 -9.26
C MET A 88 4.42 -8.32 -9.48
N ILE A 89 3.66 -7.29 -9.13
CA ILE A 89 4.09 -5.89 -9.25
C ILE A 89 5.28 -5.60 -8.32
N SER A 90 5.30 -6.17 -7.11
CA SER A 90 6.40 -6.00 -6.15
C SER A 90 7.62 -6.91 -6.38
N LEU A 91 7.70 -7.60 -7.52
CA LEU A 91 8.83 -8.48 -7.91
C LEU A 91 9.05 -9.68 -6.97
N PHE A 92 8.04 -10.07 -6.18
CA PHE A 92 8.06 -11.31 -5.38
C PHE A 92 7.55 -12.52 -6.14
N GLU A 93 6.82 -12.31 -7.23
CA GLU A 93 6.27 -13.36 -8.07
C GLU A 93 6.48 -13.00 -9.54
N THR A 94 6.78 -13.98 -10.40
CA THR A 94 6.92 -13.76 -11.84
C THR A 94 5.61 -14.12 -12.54
N PRO A 95 5.02 -13.24 -13.37
CA PRO A 95 3.85 -13.56 -14.15
C PRO A 95 4.13 -14.65 -15.18
N THR A 96 3.08 -15.36 -15.62
CA THR A 96 3.16 -16.36 -16.70
C THR A 96 2.99 -15.70 -18.07
N ALA A 97 2.23 -14.59 -18.14
CA ALA A 97 2.03 -13.79 -19.35
C ALA A 97 1.67 -12.34 -18.97
N GLY A 98 1.69 -11.45 -19.95
CA GLY A 98 1.46 -10.03 -19.79
C GLY A 98 2.72 -9.24 -19.45
N SER A 99 2.57 -7.94 -19.23
CA SER A 99 3.66 -7.03 -18.91
C SER A 99 3.33 -6.14 -17.71
N ILE A 100 4.35 -5.70 -17.00
CA ILE A 100 4.24 -4.72 -15.92
C ILE A 100 5.35 -3.68 -16.14
N THR A 101 4.95 -2.42 -16.28
CA THR A 101 5.88 -1.30 -16.39
C THR A 101 5.72 -0.41 -15.17
N VAL A 102 6.83 -0.05 -14.54
CA VAL A 102 6.87 0.89 -13.41
C VAL A 102 7.87 1.98 -13.74
N ASP A 103 7.44 3.23 -13.69
CA ASP A 103 8.22 4.42 -14.10
C ASP A 103 8.90 4.24 -15.46
N GLY A 104 8.15 3.70 -16.44
CA GLY A 104 8.64 3.43 -17.79
C GLY A 104 9.56 2.22 -17.93
N VAL A 105 9.90 1.52 -16.85
CA VAL A 105 10.77 0.32 -16.86
C VAL A 105 9.93 -0.95 -16.85
N ASP A 106 10.09 -1.82 -17.86
CA ASP A 106 9.53 -3.18 -17.85
C ASP A 106 10.24 -4.01 -16.76
N ILE A 107 9.50 -4.34 -15.69
CA ILE A 107 10.07 -5.05 -14.54
C ILE A 107 10.51 -6.49 -14.86
N LEU A 108 10.00 -7.07 -15.94
CA LEU A 108 10.37 -8.44 -16.38
C LEU A 108 11.67 -8.45 -17.17
N ALA A 109 11.88 -7.43 -17.99
CA ALA A 109 13.10 -7.27 -18.80
C ALA A 109 14.25 -6.63 -18.01
N ALA A 110 13.98 -6.04 -16.83
CA ALA A 110 14.94 -5.31 -16.02
C ALA A 110 16.18 -6.15 -15.67
N ASN A 111 17.37 -5.57 -15.82
CA ASN A 111 18.64 -6.16 -15.40
C ASN A 111 18.83 -6.13 -13.88
N ALA A 112 19.92 -6.69 -13.36
CA ALA A 112 20.15 -6.81 -11.90
C ALA A 112 20.22 -5.46 -11.17
N ALA A 113 20.77 -4.42 -11.81
CA ALA A 113 20.87 -3.08 -11.23
C ALA A 113 19.48 -2.40 -11.19
N GLU A 114 18.76 -2.42 -12.29
CA GLU A 114 17.38 -1.91 -12.41
C GLU A 114 16.44 -2.64 -11.45
N ARG A 115 16.54 -3.97 -11.31
CA ARG A 115 15.76 -4.73 -10.33
C ARG A 115 16.05 -4.34 -8.88
N LYS A 116 17.29 -3.95 -8.56
CA LYS A 116 17.63 -3.47 -7.24
C LYS A 116 16.97 -2.11 -6.98
N GLU A 117 17.00 -1.23 -7.95
CA GLU A 117 16.35 0.09 -7.89
C GLU A 117 14.83 -0.04 -7.78
N LEU A 118 14.21 -0.84 -8.64
CA LEU A 118 12.78 -1.15 -8.58
C LEU A 118 12.36 -1.69 -7.22
N ARG A 119 13.15 -2.59 -6.60
CA ARG A 119 12.87 -3.09 -5.24
C ARG A 119 13.00 -2.04 -4.15
N SER A 120 13.76 -0.97 -4.36
CA SER A 120 13.78 0.17 -3.46
C SER A 120 12.54 1.04 -3.66
N ASN A 121 12.16 1.27 -4.92
CA ASN A 121 11.07 2.17 -5.30
C ASN A 121 9.68 1.53 -5.14
N ILE A 122 9.59 0.20 -5.11
CA ILE A 122 8.33 -0.55 -4.92
C ILE A 122 8.39 -1.27 -3.58
N GLN A 123 7.55 -0.88 -2.64
CA GLN A 123 7.50 -1.50 -1.32
C GLN A 123 6.15 -2.17 -1.05
N LEU A 124 6.17 -3.26 -0.30
CA LEU A 124 4.98 -4.04 0.05
C LEU A 124 4.76 -4.03 1.56
N VAL A 125 3.58 -3.58 1.98
CA VAL A 125 3.09 -3.73 3.35
C VAL A 125 2.14 -4.94 3.38
N TYR A 126 2.53 -5.96 4.14
CA TYR A 126 1.81 -7.23 4.20
C TYR A 126 0.55 -7.17 5.06
N GLN A 127 -0.40 -8.03 4.74
CA GLN A 127 -1.68 -8.24 5.44
C GLN A 127 -1.53 -8.44 6.95
N ASN A 128 -0.56 -9.23 7.38
CA ASN A 128 -0.38 -9.57 8.79
C ASN A 128 0.93 -8.98 9.33
N PRO A 129 0.87 -7.89 10.10
CA PRO A 129 2.05 -7.29 10.71
C PRO A 129 2.72 -8.20 11.74
N TYR A 130 2.01 -9.18 12.32
CA TYR A 130 2.60 -10.15 13.25
C TYR A 130 3.63 -11.06 12.59
N SER A 131 3.37 -11.50 11.36
CA SER A 131 4.26 -12.39 10.62
C SER A 131 5.35 -11.65 9.84
N SER A 132 5.15 -10.35 9.59
CA SER A 132 6.07 -9.53 8.80
C SER A 132 7.19 -8.87 9.62
N LEU A 133 7.08 -8.85 10.95
CA LEU A 133 8.07 -8.26 11.86
C LEU A 133 8.76 -9.38 12.67
N ASP A 134 10.09 -9.50 12.57
CA ASP A 134 10.83 -10.49 13.38
C ASP A 134 10.67 -10.18 14.88
N PRO A 135 10.04 -11.07 15.66
CA PRO A 135 9.76 -10.83 17.08
C PRO A 135 11.02 -10.75 17.97
N ARG A 136 12.18 -11.14 17.43
CA ARG A 136 13.47 -11.12 18.12
C ARG A 136 14.19 -9.78 17.97
N MET A 137 13.90 -9.04 16.92
CA MET A 137 14.51 -7.75 16.62
C MET A 137 13.86 -6.60 17.38
N ARG A 138 14.59 -5.51 17.58
CA ARG A 138 14.03 -4.24 18.03
C ARG A 138 13.30 -3.55 16.88
N ILE A 139 12.25 -2.80 17.20
CA ILE A 139 11.43 -2.11 16.21
C ILE A 139 12.27 -1.18 15.32
N GLY A 140 13.15 -0.41 15.95
CA GLY A 140 14.01 0.50 15.20
C GLY A 140 15.00 -0.22 14.27
N ASP A 141 15.47 -1.42 14.67
CA ASP A 141 16.35 -2.23 13.81
C ASP A 141 15.58 -2.81 12.62
N ILE A 142 14.30 -3.22 12.83
CA ILE A 142 13.40 -3.68 11.77
C ILE A 142 13.15 -2.57 10.74
N ILE A 143 12.87 -1.34 11.22
CA ILE A 143 12.67 -0.18 10.34
C ILE A 143 13.96 0.17 9.61
N ALA A 144 15.11 0.15 10.28
CA ALA A 144 16.40 0.52 9.72
C ALA A 144 16.97 -0.47 8.69
N GLU A 145 16.51 -1.73 8.72
CA GLU A 145 17.06 -2.83 7.90
C GLU A 145 17.01 -2.55 6.38
N PRO A 146 15.85 -2.18 5.78
CA PRO A 146 15.79 -1.89 4.34
C PRO A 146 16.73 -0.75 3.94
N PHE A 147 16.76 0.33 4.72
CA PHE A 147 17.63 1.46 4.42
C PHE A 147 19.11 1.06 4.40
N ARG A 148 19.57 0.22 5.33
CA ARG A 148 20.94 -0.29 5.34
C ARG A 148 21.24 -1.19 4.13
N ASN A 149 20.30 -2.03 3.77
CA ASN A 149 20.45 -3.00 2.67
C ASN A 149 20.53 -2.30 1.30
N PHE A 150 19.74 -1.27 1.08
CA PHE A 150 19.73 -0.56 -0.20
C PHE A 150 20.82 0.51 -0.31
N THR A 151 21.10 1.26 0.78
CA THR A 151 22.01 2.42 0.75
C THR A 151 23.40 2.16 1.29
N ARG A 152 23.66 1.01 1.94
CA ARG A 152 24.89 0.70 2.67
C ARG A 152 25.23 1.74 3.77
N ALA A 153 24.23 2.42 4.30
CA ALA A 153 24.40 3.43 5.34
C ALA A 153 25.02 2.85 6.62
N SER A 154 25.76 3.69 7.35
CA SER A 154 26.26 3.32 8.68
C SER A 154 25.11 3.03 9.65
N LYS A 155 25.40 2.22 10.67
CA LYS A 155 24.42 1.88 11.72
C LYS A 155 23.85 3.13 12.39
N SER A 156 24.68 4.11 12.69
CA SER A 156 24.25 5.36 13.32
C SER A 156 23.30 6.16 12.44
N LYS A 157 23.61 6.30 11.14
CA LYS A 157 22.75 7.01 10.19
C LYS A 157 21.39 6.30 10.03
N ALA A 158 21.41 4.97 9.96
CA ALA A 158 20.17 4.18 9.84
C ALA A 158 19.32 4.25 11.13
N GLN A 159 19.94 4.31 12.30
CA GLN A 159 19.23 4.49 13.57
C GLN A 159 18.57 5.87 13.68
N ALA A 160 19.27 6.93 13.30
CA ALA A 160 18.70 8.27 13.29
C ALA A 160 17.48 8.33 12.38
N ARG A 161 17.63 7.82 11.14
CA ARG A 161 16.53 7.78 10.18
C ARG A 161 15.35 6.92 10.63
N ALA A 162 15.58 5.78 11.28
CA ALA A 162 14.49 4.96 11.81
C ALA A 162 13.68 5.68 12.90
N LYS A 163 14.31 6.54 13.70
CA LYS A 163 13.61 7.38 14.68
C LYS A 163 12.73 8.44 14.01
N GLU A 164 13.24 9.10 12.96
CA GLU A 164 12.47 10.05 12.15
C GLU A 164 11.23 9.36 11.55
N TYR A 165 11.38 8.13 11.04
CA TYR A 165 10.26 7.38 10.46
C TYR A 165 9.28 6.81 11.51
N LEU A 166 9.69 6.58 12.75
CA LEU A 166 8.76 6.33 13.86
C LEU A 166 7.86 7.55 14.10
N GLU A 167 8.46 8.75 14.20
CA GLU A 167 7.70 9.99 14.38
C GLU A 167 6.77 10.28 13.19
N LEU A 168 7.24 10.03 11.97
CA LEU A 168 6.46 10.18 10.74
C LEU A 168 5.15 9.37 10.75
N VAL A 169 5.19 8.15 11.33
CA VAL A 169 4.00 7.31 11.51
C VAL A 169 3.29 7.53 12.85
N SER A 170 3.56 8.64 13.54
CA SER A 170 2.98 9.02 14.83
C SER A 170 3.24 7.98 15.94
N LEU A 171 4.46 7.48 16.00
CA LEU A 171 5.02 6.70 17.09
C LEU A 171 6.17 7.48 17.73
N ASP A 172 6.33 7.32 19.05
CA ASP A 172 7.42 7.93 19.78
C ASP A 172 8.78 7.33 19.39
N ALA A 173 9.80 8.16 19.17
CA ALA A 173 11.15 7.72 18.85
C ALA A 173 11.75 6.79 19.93
N ASP A 174 11.32 6.92 21.19
CA ASP A 174 11.74 6.06 22.30
C ASP A 174 11.25 4.61 22.16
N MET A 175 10.24 4.39 21.32
CA MET A 175 9.78 3.04 20.97
C MET A 175 10.83 2.24 20.17
N TYR A 176 11.88 2.88 19.65
CA TYR A 176 12.98 2.23 18.91
C TYR A 176 13.48 0.95 19.58
N ALA A 177 13.66 0.99 20.92
CA ALA A 177 14.22 -0.13 21.69
C ALA A 177 13.25 -1.28 21.96
N ARG A 178 11.94 -1.06 21.77
CA ARG A 178 10.89 -2.07 22.02
C ARG A 178 10.95 -3.20 21.00
N ARG A 179 10.28 -4.31 21.32
CA ARG A 179 10.09 -5.45 20.42
C ARG A 179 8.65 -5.52 19.91
N PRO A 180 8.37 -6.16 18.77
CA PRO A 180 7.03 -6.26 18.20
C PRO A 180 5.95 -6.76 19.18
N ARG A 181 6.30 -7.70 20.07
CA ARG A 181 5.37 -8.25 21.08
C ARG A 181 4.87 -7.23 22.11
N GLU A 182 5.59 -6.12 22.27
CA GLU A 182 5.27 -5.05 23.22
C GLU A 182 4.35 -3.98 22.63
N LEU A 183 3.94 -4.15 21.35
CA LEU A 183 3.12 -3.22 20.61
C LEU A 183 1.69 -3.71 20.45
N SER A 184 0.73 -2.76 20.36
CA SER A 184 -0.62 -3.03 19.89
C SER A 184 -0.63 -3.38 18.40
N GLY A 185 -1.76 -3.92 17.87
CA GLY A 185 -1.93 -4.22 16.45
C GLY A 185 -1.71 -3.00 15.56
N GLY A 186 -2.33 -1.87 15.90
CA GLY A 186 -2.17 -0.62 15.15
C GLY A 186 -0.74 -0.05 15.22
N GLN A 187 -0.05 -0.19 16.35
CA GLN A 187 1.36 0.20 16.45
C GLN A 187 2.26 -0.68 15.58
N ARG A 188 2.03 -1.99 15.53
CA ARG A 188 2.77 -2.88 14.61
C ARG A 188 2.53 -2.52 13.16
N GLN A 189 1.29 -2.18 12.80
CA GLN A 189 0.97 -1.73 11.44
C GLN A 189 1.72 -0.45 11.07
N ARG A 190 1.78 0.54 11.98
CA ARG A 190 2.57 1.76 11.80
C ARG A 190 4.07 1.46 11.61
N VAL A 191 4.61 0.50 12.37
CA VAL A 191 6.00 0.04 12.19
C VAL A 191 6.21 -0.61 10.82
N ALA A 192 5.27 -1.43 10.35
CA ALA A 192 5.35 -2.03 9.01
C ALA A 192 5.30 -0.97 7.89
N ILE A 193 4.46 0.06 8.05
CA ILE A 193 4.42 1.22 7.15
C ILE A 193 5.76 1.99 7.19
N ALA A 194 6.27 2.32 8.38
CA ALA A 194 7.56 3.03 8.53
C ALA A 194 8.72 2.26 7.87
N ARG A 195 8.74 0.92 8.04
CA ARG A 195 9.73 0.04 7.39
C ARG A 195 9.66 0.12 5.86
N ALA A 196 8.47 0.16 5.29
CA ALA A 196 8.30 0.28 3.86
C ALA A 196 8.74 1.67 3.35
N LEU A 197 8.44 2.73 4.11
CA LEU A 197 8.71 4.10 3.69
C LEU A 197 10.16 4.57 3.87
N ILE A 198 10.97 3.91 4.71
CA ILE A 198 12.33 4.40 5.07
C ILE A 198 13.29 4.47 3.88
N VAL A 199 13.01 3.76 2.80
CA VAL A 199 13.77 3.77 1.55
C VAL A 199 13.25 4.79 0.54
N GLU A 200 12.22 5.59 0.93
CA GLU A 200 11.58 6.62 0.09
C GLU A 200 11.05 6.06 -1.23
N PRO A 201 10.13 5.06 -1.17
CA PRO A 201 9.57 4.48 -2.38
C PRO A 201 8.62 5.44 -3.09
N GLU A 202 8.43 5.27 -4.40
CA GLU A 202 7.40 5.96 -5.18
C GLU A 202 6.07 5.19 -5.16
N LEU A 203 6.14 3.86 -5.07
CA LEU A 203 4.99 2.96 -5.07
C LEU A 203 4.95 2.12 -3.79
N VAL A 204 3.83 2.16 -3.08
CA VAL A 204 3.57 1.27 -1.94
C VAL A 204 2.34 0.42 -2.20
N ILE A 205 2.51 -0.89 -2.14
CA ILE A 205 1.43 -1.86 -2.23
C ILE A 205 0.99 -2.20 -0.82
N LEU A 206 -0.29 -2.00 -0.52
CA LEU A 206 -0.90 -2.17 0.79
C LEU A 206 -1.81 -3.42 0.71
N ASP A 207 -1.26 -4.60 1.03
CA ASP A 207 -2.00 -5.88 0.93
C ASP A 207 -2.79 -6.13 2.21
N GLU A 208 -4.11 -5.86 2.16
CA GLU A 208 -5.04 -5.96 3.29
C GLU A 208 -4.53 -5.33 4.60
N ALA A 209 -3.80 -4.21 4.46
CA ALA A 209 -3.03 -3.59 5.53
C ALA A 209 -3.85 -3.13 6.75
N VAL A 210 -5.18 -3.12 6.67
CA VAL A 210 -6.07 -2.71 7.77
C VAL A 210 -7.10 -3.77 8.18
N SER A 211 -7.17 -4.91 7.48
CA SER A 211 -8.22 -5.91 7.66
C SER A 211 -8.25 -6.58 9.06
N ALA A 212 -7.09 -6.68 9.71
CA ALA A 212 -6.94 -7.32 11.03
C ALA A 212 -7.08 -6.34 12.22
N LEU A 213 -7.48 -5.10 11.96
CA LEU A 213 -7.58 -4.03 12.96
C LEU A 213 -9.04 -3.74 13.31
N ASP A 214 -9.28 -3.27 14.54
CA ASP A 214 -10.59 -2.75 14.91
C ASP A 214 -10.91 -1.46 14.14
N VAL A 215 -12.21 -1.12 14.03
CA VAL A 215 -12.73 -0.03 13.19
C VAL A 215 -12.06 1.32 13.52
N THR A 216 -11.83 1.59 14.80
CA THR A 216 -11.24 2.86 15.24
C THR A 216 -9.77 2.97 14.81
N VAL A 217 -9.01 1.90 15.01
CA VAL A 217 -7.58 1.83 14.59
C VAL A 217 -7.47 1.82 13.08
N GLN A 218 -8.38 1.13 12.38
CA GLN A 218 -8.46 1.14 10.92
C GLN A 218 -8.62 2.57 10.37
N ALA A 219 -9.58 3.35 10.92
CA ALA A 219 -9.79 4.73 10.51
C ALA A 219 -8.55 5.61 10.78
N GLN A 220 -7.81 5.37 11.87
CA GLN A 220 -6.56 6.07 12.16
C GLN A 220 -5.46 5.74 11.15
N ILE A 221 -5.33 4.48 10.73
CA ILE A 221 -4.34 4.07 9.72
C ILE A 221 -4.69 4.66 8.35
N ILE A 222 -5.97 4.67 7.97
CA ILE A 222 -6.41 5.28 6.69
C ILE A 222 -6.07 6.77 6.66
N ARG A 223 -6.39 7.52 7.73
CA ARG A 223 -5.99 8.94 7.84
C ARG A 223 -4.49 9.16 7.79
N LEU A 224 -3.70 8.26 8.40
CA LEU A 224 -2.25 8.30 8.32
C LEU A 224 -1.77 8.08 6.88
N LEU A 225 -2.30 7.08 6.18
CA LEU A 225 -1.94 6.78 4.78
C LEU A 225 -2.28 7.95 3.85
N ASP A 226 -3.46 8.57 3.99
CA ASP A 226 -3.84 9.76 3.21
C ASP A 226 -2.88 10.93 3.45
N LYS A 227 -2.51 11.18 4.72
CA LYS A 227 -1.51 12.19 5.06
C LYS A 227 -0.15 11.89 4.44
N LEU A 228 0.36 10.67 4.61
CA LEU A 228 1.67 10.26 4.07
C LEU A 228 1.70 10.33 2.54
N GLN A 229 0.59 9.98 1.87
CA GLN A 229 0.47 10.11 0.42
C GLN A 229 0.68 11.55 -0.05
N LYS A 230 0.03 12.51 0.63
CA LYS A 230 0.12 13.93 0.29
C LYS A 230 1.49 14.52 0.64
N ASP A 231 2.01 14.21 1.83
CA ASP A 231 3.27 14.76 2.32
C ASP A 231 4.49 14.24 1.55
N LEU A 232 4.44 12.99 1.08
CA LEU A 232 5.54 12.30 0.42
C LEU A 232 5.29 12.02 -1.07
N SER A 233 4.17 12.48 -1.64
CA SER A 233 3.77 12.24 -3.04
C SER A 233 3.74 10.75 -3.42
N LEU A 234 3.29 9.89 -2.50
CA LEU A 234 3.28 8.44 -2.68
C LEU A 234 2.15 7.99 -3.62
N THR A 235 2.42 6.94 -4.37
CA THR A 235 1.41 6.23 -5.15
C THR A 235 1.06 4.92 -4.44
N TYR A 236 -0.24 4.60 -4.34
CA TYR A 236 -0.69 3.39 -3.67
C TYR A 236 -1.37 2.41 -4.62
N ILE A 237 -1.09 1.12 -4.43
CA ILE A 237 -1.99 0.02 -4.83
C ILE A 237 -2.57 -0.55 -3.55
N PHE A 238 -3.87 -0.37 -3.34
CA PHE A 238 -4.58 -0.75 -2.12
C PHE A 238 -5.41 -2.01 -2.33
N ILE A 239 -5.01 -3.12 -1.73
CA ILE A 239 -5.70 -4.40 -1.83
C ILE A 239 -6.64 -4.56 -0.63
N SER A 240 -7.93 -4.74 -0.89
CA SER A 240 -8.92 -4.94 0.16
C SER A 240 -10.13 -5.74 -0.34
N HIS A 241 -10.85 -6.35 0.59
CA HIS A 241 -12.18 -6.90 0.36
C HIS A 241 -13.29 -6.00 0.98
N ASP A 242 -12.91 -4.94 1.70
CA ASP A 242 -13.83 -3.99 2.33
C ASP A 242 -14.05 -2.76 1.43
N LEU A 243 -15.20 -2.70 0.77
CA LEU A 243 -15.59 -1.61 -0.13
C LEU A 243 -15.78 -0.28 0.61
N ALA A 244 -16.13 -0.29 1.91
CA ALA A 244 -16.30 0.94 2.67
C ALA A 244 -14.95 1.63 2.90
N VAL A 245 -13.89 0.86 3.13
CA VAL A 245 -12.51 1.35 3.23
C VAL A 245 -12.00 1.84 1.88
N VAL A 246 -12.21 1.05 0.83
CA VAL A 246 -11.77 1.39 -0.54
C VAL A 246 -12.34 2.75 -0.97
N ARG A 247 -13.62 3.01 -0.73
CA ARG A 247 -14.26 4.31 -1.05
C ARG A 247 -13.65 5.52 -0.33
N GLN A 248 -12.96 5.32 0.79
CA GLN A 248 -12.33 6.41 1.53
C GLN A 248 -10.95 6.80 0.99
N ILE A 249 -10.21 5.84 0.40
CA ILE A 249 -8.81 6.06 0.06
C ILE A 249 -8.53 6.01 -1.45
N SER A 250 -9.39 5.37 -2.26
CA SER A 250 -9.08 5.09 -3.67
C SER A 250 -9.61 6.16 -4.63
N ASP A 251 -8.82 6.43 -5.67
CA ASP A 251 -9.19 7.24 -6.83
C ASP A 251 -9.77 6.39 -7.96
N THR A 252 -9.23 5.19 -8.15
CA THR A 252 -9.67 4.21 -9.15
C THR A 252 -9.75 2.82 -8.53
N VAL A 253 -10.57 1.94 -9.12
CA VAL A 253 -10.83 0.60 -8.59
C VAL A 253 -10.83 -0.41 -9.74
N SER A 254 -10.22 -1.57 -9.52
CA SER A 254 -10.43 -2.77 -10.34
C SER A 254 -11.05 -3.86 -9.49
N VAL A 255 -12.14 -4.44 -9.98
CA VAL A 255 -12.87 -5.52 -9.30
C VAL A 255 -12.42 -6.86 -9.86
N LEU A 256 -11.89 -7.73 -8.97
CA LEU A 256 -11.41 -9.05 -9.33
C LEU A 256 -12.34 -10.14 -8.84
N ARG A 257 -12.66 -11.08 -9.71
CA ARG A 257 -13.46 -12.27 -9.38
C ARG A 257 -12.86 -13.51 -10.03
N ARG A 258 -12.48 -14.51 -9.23
CA ARG A 258 -11.92 -15.80 -9.69
C ARG A 258 -10.73 -15.64 -10.63
N GLY A 259 -9.88 -14.68 -10.39
CA GLY A 259 -8.69 -14.40 -11.19
C GLY A 259 -8.90 -13.45 -12.37
N GLU A 260 -10.12 -13.06 -12.68
CA GLU A 260 -10.48 -12.17 -13.79
C GLU A 260 -10.87 -10.79 -13.30
N GLN A 261 -10.59 -9.76 -14.11
CA GLN A 261 -11.07 -8.41 -13.88
C GLN A 261 -12.48 -8.30 -14.48
N VAL A 262 -13.46 -7.90 -13.65
CA VAL A 262 -14.87 -7.79 -14.06
C VAL A 262 -15.32 -6.33 -14.18
N GLU A 263 -14.54 -5.40 -13.61
CA GLU A 263 -14.76 -3.96 -13.69
C GLU A 263 -13.43 -3.21 -13.44
#